data_c2b63cac2e86d04ea17b92d9fb9469fa
#
_entry.id   c2b63cac2e86d04ea17b92d9fb9469fa
#
_cell.length_a   1.000
_cell.length_b   1.000
_cell.length_c   1.000
_cell.angle_alpha   90.00
_cell.angle_beta   90.00
_cell.angle_gamma   90.00
#
_symmetry.space_group_name_H-M   'P 1'
#
loop_
_entity.id
_entity.type
_entity.pdbx_description
1 polymer ?
#
loop_
_entity_poly.entity_id
_entity_poly.type
_entity_poly.pdbx_seq_one_letter_code
_entity_poly.pdbx_strand_id
1 'polypeptide(L)'
;DYILSGKVDLIRGSGDTVEIVDFKAERKPDMEKDKDSIERYRKQLQLYAYIIEQRYGLSVSKMHIYYTGETEGMPTISYDNRKSDMKTTITAIDKTVQKIQCKDFTDRAKSEKLCKNCDIRHFCGRV
;
A
#
# COMPACT_ATOMS: atom_id res chain seq x y z
N ASP A 1 3.50 14.82 -15.59
CA ASP A 1 4.36 13.68 -15.30
C ASP A 1 4.84 13.72 -13.86
N TYR A 2 4.96 12.56 -13.23
CA TYR A 2 5.49 12.40 -11.87
C TYR A 2 6.24 11.08 -11.76
N ILE A 3 7.11 10.96 -10.75
CA ILE A 3 7.91 9.76 -10.49
C ILE A 3 7.34 9.06 -9.27
N LEU A 4 7.01 7.77 -9.42
CA LEU A 4 6.75 6.87 -8.31
C LEU A 4 8.00 6.06 -8.02
N SER A 5 8.39 5.99 -6.76
CA SER A 5 9.50 5.17 -6.31
C SER A 5 9.09 4.35 -5.09
N GLY A 6 9.69 3.20 -4.93
CA GLY A 6 9.47 2.33 -3.79
C GLY A 6 10.58 1.31 -3.64
N LYS A 7 10.63 0.65 -2.50
CA LYS A 7 11.56 -0.44 -2.21
C LYS A 7 10.77 -1.68 -1.90
N VAL A 8 11.01 -2.74 -2.65
CA VAL A 8 10.44 -4.06 -2.41
C VAL A 8 11.43 -4.88 -1.60
N ASP A 9 10.98 -5.51 -0.52
CA ASP A 9 11.87 -6.24 0.37
C ASP A 9 12.33 -7.56 -0.24
N LEU A 10 11.42 -8.30 -0.88
CA LEU A 10 11.74 -9.57 -1.50
C LEU A 10 10.89 -9.81 -2.75
N ILE A 11 11.55 -10.24 -3.81
CA ILE A 11 10.93 -10.79 -5.03
C ILE A 11 11.36 -12.25 -5.12
N ARG A 12 10.40 -13.16 -5.25
CA ARG A 12 10.66 -14.59 -5.42
C ARG A 12 9.93 -15.13 -6.65
N GLY A 13 10.51 -16.14 -7.28
CA GLY A 13 9.93 -16.78 -8.45
C GLY A 13 11.01 -17.18 -9.44
N SER A 14 10.59 -17.76 -10.56
CA SER A 14 11.44 -18.15 -11.67
C SER A 14 10.77 -17.77 -12.99
N GLY A 15 11.60 -17.37 -13.97
CA GLY A 15 11.11 -16.91 -15.27
C GLY A 15 10.38 -15.57 -15.18
N ASP A 16 9.31 -15.41 -15.94
CA ASP A 16 8.61 -14.14 -16.10
C ASP A 16 7.52 -13.91 -15.06
N THR A 17 7.24 -14.89 -14.20
CA THR A 17 6.22 -14.80 -13.15
C THR A 17 6.86 -14.82 -11.78
N VAL A 18 6.55 -13.80 -10.98
CA VAL A 18 7.13 -13.60 -9.65
C VAL A 18 6.04 -13.32 -8.60
N GLU A 19 6.40 -13.50 -7.35
CA GLU A 19 5.63 -13.05 -6.19
C GLU A 19 6.45 -12.02 -5.42
N ILE A 20 5.79 -11.09 -4.75
CA ILE A 20 6.45 -10.08 -3.92
C ILE A 20 6.09 -10.27 -2.46
N VAL A 21 7.05 -10.01 -1.58
CA VAL A 21 6.86 -10.08 -0.13
C VAL A 21 7.35 -8.78 0.50
N ASP A 22 6.54 -8.22 1.36
CA ASP A 22 6.86 -7.06 2.18
C ASP A 22 6.88 -7.49 3.65
N PHE A 23 7.95 -7.18 4.37
CA PHE A 23 8.11 -7.53 5.77
C PHE A 23 7.65 -6.41 6.68
N LYS A 24 6.85 -6.74 7.69
CA LYS A 24 6.42 -5.81 8.75
C LYS A 24 6.92 -6.31 10.10
N ALA A 25 7.68 -5.47 10.81
CA ALA A 25 8.25 -5.81 12.13
C ALA A 25 7.23 -5.67 13.28
N GLU A 26 5.98 -6.01 13.02
CA GLU A 26 4.89 -5.92 13.98
C GLU A 26 4.11 -7.23 14.03
N ARG A 27 3.22 -7.38 15.00
CA ARG A 27 2.26 -8.49 15.02
C ARG A 27 1.25 -8.34 13.90
N LYS A 28 0.76 -9.47 13.41
CA LYS A 28 -0.32 -9.49 12.44
C LYS A 28 -1.54 -8.76 13.00
N PRO A 29 -2.07 -7.77 12.27
CA PRO A 29 -3.22 -6.99 12.72
C PRO A 29 -4.49 -7.84 12.78
N ASP A 30 -5.43 -7.42 13.62
CA ASP A 30 -6.77 -7.99 13.65
C ASP A 30 -7.51 -7.62 12.36
N MET A 31 -7.93 -8.64 11.61
CA MET A 31 -8.55 -8.47 10.29
C MET A 31 -9.86 -7.67 10.33
N GLU A 32 -10.54 -7.62 11.47
CA GLU A 32 -11.78 -6.89 11.63
C GLU A 32 -11.58 -5.47 12.16
N LYS A 33 -10.63 -5.29 13.08
CA LYS A 33 -10.40 -4.00 13.75
C LYS A 33 -9.45 -3.07 12.99
N ASP A 34 -8.49 -3.66 12.26
CA ASP A 34 -7.40 -2.92 11.63
C ASP A 34 -7.53 -2.84 10.10
N LYS A 35 -8.74 -2.88 9.59
CA LYS A 35 -9.05 -2.86 8.13
C LYS A 35 -8.34 -1.75 7.38
N ASP A 36 -8.26 -0.55 7.94
CA ASP A 36 -7.61 0.60 7.30
C ASP A 36 -6.10 0.39 7.12
N SER A 37 -5.43 -0.21 8.11
CA SER A 37 -3.99 -0.51 8.03
C SER A 37 -3.72 -1.60 7.01
N ILE A 38 -4.54 -2.65 7.02
CA ILE A 38 -4.45 -3.77 6.09
C ILE A 38 -4.65 -3.29 4.64
N GLU A 39 -5.67 -2.47 4.41
CA GLU A 39 -5.96 -1.93 3.08
C GLU A 39 -4.85 -1.00 2.58
N ARG A 40 -4.24 -0.21 3.46
CA ARG A 40 -3.10 0.66 3.13
C ARG A 40 -1.89 -0.17 2.68
N TYR A 41 -1.56 -1.25 3.40
CA TYR A 41 -0.48 -2.14 3.02
C TYR A 41 -0.77 -2.89 1.71
N ARG A 42 -2.03 -3.31 1.52
CA ARG A 42 -2.46 -3.91 0.26
C ARG A 42 -2.25 -2.97 -0.94
N LYS A 43 -2.63 -1.71 -0.81
CA LYS A 43 -2.40 -0.69 -1.85
C LYS A 43 -0.91 -0.44 -2.12
N GLN A 44 -0.09 -0.47 -1.08
CA GLN A 44 1.36 -0.39 -1.22
C GLN A 44 1.90 -1.55 -2.07
N LEU A 45 1.47 -2.78 -1.80
CA LEU A 45 1.85 -3.95 -2.57
C LEU A 45 1.38 -3.87 -4.03
N GLN A 46 0.18 -3.40 -4.27
CA GLN A 46 -0.35 -3.20 -5.62
C GLN A 46 0.50 -2.17 -6.41
N LEU A 47 0.93 -1.11 -5.76
CA LEU A 47 1.85 -0.15 -6.35
C LEU A 47 3.21 -0.78 -6.68
N TYR A 48 3.75 -1.59 -5.79
CA TYR A 48 5.01 -2.30 -6.03
C TYR A 48 4.88 -3.29 -7.18
N ALA A 49 3.79 -4.05 -7.24
CA ALA A 49 3.51 -4.96 -8.34
C ALA A 49 3.46 -4.21 -9.68
N TYR A 50 2.75 -3.09 -9.72
CA TYR A 50 2.69 -2.25 -10.90
C TYR A 50 4.07 -1.76 -11.36
N ILE A 51 4.89 -1.25 -10.44
CA ILE A 51 6.25 -0.77 -10.76
C ILE A 51 7.11 -1.90 -11.31
N ILE A 52 7.04 -3.10 -10.71
CA ILE A 52 7.79 -4.28 -11.16
C ILE A 52 7.37 -4.69 -12.57
N GLU A 53 6.07 -4.77 -12.83
CA GLU A 53 5.54 -5.13 -14.14
C GLU A 53 5.94 -4.12 -15.21
N GLN A 54 5.83 -2.82 -14.92
CA GLN A 54 6.18 -1.77 -15.89
C GLN A 54 7.68 -1.67 -16.14
N ARG A 55 8.50 -1.81 -15.12
CA ARG A 55 9.95 -1.57 -15.23
C ARG A 55 10.73 -2.78 -15.71
N TYR A 56 10.32 -3.96 -15.30
CA TYR A 56 11.10 -5.20 -15.56
C TYR A 56 10.38 -6.15 -16.51
N GLY A 57 9.15 -5.87 -16.91
CA GLY A 57 8.36 -6.76 -17.78
C GLY A 57 7.99 -8.09 -17.13
N LEU A 58 8.10 -8.19 -15.79
CA LEU A 58 7.73 -9.37 -15.03
C LEU A 58 6.22 -9.37 -14.76
N SER A 59 5.62 -10.54 -14.61
CA SER A 59 4.25 -10.68 -14.16
C SER A 59 4.21 -10.98 -12.66
N VAL A 60 3.56 -10.16 -11.87
CA VAL A 60 3.38 -10.43 -10.44
C VAL A 60 2.08 -11.20 -10.23
N SER A 61 2.17 -12.44 -9.74
CA SER A 61 1.01 -13.31 -9.52
C SER A 61 0.38 -13.10 -8.15
N LYS A 62 1.21 -13.02 -7.10
CA LYS A 62 0.78 -12.88 -5.71
C LYS A 62 1.62 -11.85 -4.96
N MET A 63 1.00 -11.30 -3.95
CA MET A 63 1.60 -10.31 -3.06
C MET A 63 1.39 -10.76 -1.61
N HIS A 64 2.44 -10.68 -0.80
CA HIS A 64 2.42 -11.14 0.58
C HIS A 64 2.90 -10.05 1.53
N ILE A 65 2.23 -9.92 2.67
CA ILE A 65 2.72 -9.20 3.84
C ILE A 65 3.14 -10.25 4.85
N TYR A 66 4.38 -10.21 5.30
CA TYR A 66 4.90 -11.11 6.31
C TYR A 66 5.17 -10.35 7.61
N TYR A 67 4.46 -10.72 8.66
CA TYR A 67 4.56 -10.09 9.98
C TYR A 67 5.57 -10.84 10.84
N THR A 68 6.77 -10.31 10.99
CA THR A 68 7.85 -10.96 11.74
C THR A 68 7.62 -10.98 13.25
N GLY A 69 6.73 -10.11 13.74
CA GLY A 69 6.33 -10.08 15.15
C GLY A 69 5.19 -11.02 15.52
N GLU A 70 4.64 -11.78 14.57
CA GLU A 70 3.59 -12.76 14.85
C GLU A 70 4.20 -14.06 15.39
N THR A 71 3.76 -14.47 16.59
CA THR A 71 4.30 -15.65 17.29
C THR A 71 3.30 -16.78 17.48
N GLU A 72 2.02 -16.53 17.29
CA GLU A 72 0.96 -17.48 17.68
C GLU A 72 0.09 -17.95 16.51
N GLY A 73 0.31 -17.45 15.32
CA GLY A 73 -0.52 -17.78 14.18
C GLY A 73 0.22 -17.75 12.86
N MET A 74 -0.53 -17.78 11.78
CA MET A 74 0.04 -17.66 10.45
C MET A 74 0.53 -16.22 10.23
N PRO A 75 1.83 -15.99 10.06
CA PRO A 75 2.39 -14.63 10.01
C PRO A 75 2.11 -13.89 8.70
N THR A 76 1.48 -14.54 7.74
CA THR A 76 1.35 -14.01 6.38
C THR A 76 -0.10 -13.66 6.04
N ILE A 77 -0.28 -12.53 5.35
CA ILE A 77 -1.50 -12.20 4.60
C ILE A 77 -1.11 -12.20 3.12
N SER A 78 -1.87 -12.92 2.30
CA SER A 78 -1.60 -13.08 0.88
C SER A 78 -2.74 -12.56 0.02
N TYR A 79 -2.40 -11.95 -1.09
CA TYR A 79 -3.34 -11.41 -2.07
C TYR A 79 -2.97 -11.88 -3.46
N ASP A 80 -3.97 -12.22 -4.26
CA ASP A 80 -3.80 -12.37 -5.70
C ASP A 80 -3.66 -10.98 -6.34
N ASN A 81 -2.74 -10.85 -7.27
CA ASN A 81 -2.58 -9.60 -8.01
C ASN A 81 -3.62 -9.51 -9.14
N ARG A 82 -4.75 -8.90 -8.86
CA ARG A 82 -5.81 -8.67 -9.84
C ARG A 82 -5.56 -7.36 -10.58
N LYS A 83 -5.48 -7.41 -11.90
CA LYS A 83 -5.25 -6.23 -12.75
C LYS A 83 -6.31 -5.13 -12.57
N SER A 84 -7.57 -5.51 -12.29
CA SER A 84 -8.65 -4.56 -11.98
C SER A 84 -8.37 -3.75 -10.72
N ASP A 85 -7.92 -4.42 -9.65
CA ASP A 85 -7.62 -3.78 -8.36
C ASP A 85 -6.38 -2.89 -8.49
N MET A 86 -5.36 -3.34 -9.19
CA MET A 86 -4.17 -2.55 -9.50
C MET A 86 -4.54 -1.27 -10.27
N LYS A 87 -5.37 -1.38 -11.31
CA LYS A 87 -5.84 -0.22 -12.07
C LYS A 87 -6.60 0.78 -11.20
N THR A 88 -7.46 0.30 -10.32
CA THR A 88 -8.19 1.15 -9.36
C THR A 88 -7.22 1.90 -8.44
N THR A 89 -6.22 1.22 -7.91
CA THR A 89 -5.21 1.83 -7.03
C THR A 89 -4.38 2.87 -7.77
N ILE A 90 -3.91 2.59 -8.98
CA ILE A 90 -3.14 3.55 -9.79
C ILE A 90 -3.99 4.78 -10.13
N THR A 91 -5.25 4.58 -10.53
CA THR A 91 -6.17 5.70 -10.79
C THR A 91 -6.37 6.59 -9.55
N ALA A 92 -6.45 6.00 -8.36
CA ALA A 92 -6.56 6.76 -7.11
C ALA A 92 -5.28 7.55 -6.81
N ILE A 93 -4.11 6.99 -7.08
CA ILE A 93 -2.81 7.68 -6.96
C ILE A 93 -2.75 8.85 -7.94
N ASP A 94 -3.09 8.64 -9.21
CA ASP A 94 -3.11 9.71 -10.22
C ASP A 94 -3.99 10.89 -9.80
N LYS A 95 -5.19 10.61 -9.30
CA LYS A 95 -6.10 11.66 -8.78
C LYS A 95 -5.49 12.41 -7.60
N THR A 96 -4.81 11.70 -6.70
CA THR A 96 -4.15 12.33 -5.55
C THR A 96 -3.01 13.23 -6.02
N VAL A 97 -2.18 12.76 -6.95
CA VAL A 97 -1.08 13.54 -7.52
C VAL A 97 -1.62 14.80 -8.24
N GLN A 98 -2.70 14.66 -9.02
CA GLN A 98 -3.33 15.81 -9.67
C GLN A 98 -3.78 16.86 -8.65
N LYS A 99 -4.42 16.45 -7.54
CA LYS A 99 -4.81 17.37 -6.47
C LYS A 99 -3.59 18.10 -5.88
N ILE A 100 -2.51 17.38 -5.62
CA ILE A 100 -1.27 17.97 -5.10
C ILE A 100 -0.71 18.99 -6.09
N GLN A 101 -0.64 18.66 -7.38
CA GLN A 101 -0.14 19.55 -8.43
C GLN A 101 -1.00 20.82 -8.58
N CYS A 102 -2.32 20.68 -8.43
CA CYS A 102 -3.26 21.81 -8.46
C CYS A 102 -3.37 22.54 -7.10
N LYS A 103 -2.60 22.13 -6.10
CA LYS A 103 -2.67 22.67 -4.72
C LYS A 103 -4.08 22.57 -4.11
N ASP A 104 -4.85 21.56 -4.52
CA ASP A 104 -6.16 21.27 -3.94
C ASP A 104 -6.00 20.41 -2.69
N PHE A 105 -6.04 21.03 -1.54
CA PHE A 105 -5.97 20.40 -0.21
C PHE A 105 -7.29 20.51 0.57
N THR A 106 -8.40 20.55 -0.15
CA THR A 106 -9.74 20.70 0.45
C THR A 106 -10.24 19.43 1.12
N ASP A 107 -9.75 18.26 0.69
CA ASP A 107 -10.13 16.99 1.31
C ASP A 107 -9.66 16.89 2.75
N ARG A 108 -10.53 16.42 3.62
CA ARG A 108 -10.25 16.20 5.04
C ARG A 108 -10.11 14.73 5.34
N ALA A 109 -9.27 14.39 6.32
CA ALA A 109 -9.17 13.03 6.82
C ALA A 109 -10.53 12.55 7.32
N LYS A 110 -10.95 11.36 6.90
CA LYS A 110 -12.24 10.77 7.29
C LYS A 110 -12.28 10.29 8.74
N SER A 111 -11.12 10.05 9.33
CA SER A 111 -10.98 9.49 10.68
C SER A 111 -10.28 10.47 11.61
N GLU A 112 -10.90 10.78 12.75
CA GLU A 112 -10.27 11.57 13.83
C GLU A 112 -9.02 10.89 14.39
N LYS A 113 -8.94 9.56 14.32
CA LYS A 113 -7.76 8.80 14.74
C LYS A 113 -6.50 9.22 13.97
N LEU A 114 -6.63 9.54 12.68
CA LEU A 114 -5.53 10.06 11.86
C LEU A 114 -5.11 11.47 12.27
N CYS A 115 -6.03 12.27 12.79
CA CYS A 115 -5.77 13.65 13.19
C CYS A 115 -5.04 13.74 14.53
N LYS A 116 -5.19 12.78 15.44
CA LYS A 116 -4.59 12.81 16.78
C LYS A 116 -3.06 12.95 16.75
N ASN A 117 -2.41 12.26 15.82
CA ASN A 117 -0.95 12.22 15.69
C ASN A 117 -0.46 12.93 14.42
N CYS A 118 -1.26 13.84 13.86
CA CYS A 118 -0.91 14.55 12.65
C CYS A 118 -0.18 15.86 13.00
N ASP A 119 1.04 16.04 12.50
CA ASP A 119 1.87 17.21 12.78
C ASP A 119 1.26 18.52 12.26
N ILE A 120 0.45 18.43 11.19
CA ILE A 120 -0.22 19.59 10.59
C ILE A 120 -1.66 19.80 11.07
N ARG A 121 -2.12 19.10 12.12
CA ARG A 121 -3.50 19.19 12.61
C ARG A 121 -3.97 20.60 12.93
N HIS A 122 -3.07 21.44 13.47
CA HIS A 122 -3.37 22.82 13.81
C HIS A 122 -3.64 23.70 12.59
N PHE A 123 -3.02 23.39 11.46
CA PHE A 123 -3.24 24.10 10.19
C PHE A 123 -4.50 23.62 9.47
N CYS A 124 -4.98 22.41 9.77
CA CYS A 124 -6.21 21.87 9.18
C CYS A 124 -7.51 22.42 9.80
N GLY A 125 -7.43 23.22 10.88
CA GLY A 125 -8.62 23.74 11.60
C GLY A 125 -9.44 22.65 12.31
N ARG A 126 -8.85 21.48 12.58
CA ARG A 126 -9.37 20.46 13.48
C ARG A 126 -8.53 20.49 14.76
N VAL A 127 -8.96 21.31 15.67
CA VAL A 127 -8.44 21.34 17.04
C VAL A 127 -9.35 20.50 17.91
#